data_c8bf34fc8ce4ebe87ff09a37f9bd30d3
#
_entry.id   c8bf34fc8ce4ebe87ff09a37f9bd30d3
#
_cell.length_a   1.000
_cell.length_b   1.000
_cell.length_c   1.000
_cell.angle_alpha   90.00
_cell.angle_beta   90.00
_cell.angle_gamma   90.00
#
_symmetry.space_group_name_H-M   'P 1'
#
loop_
_entity.id
_entity.type
_entity.pdbx_description
1 polymer ?
#
loop_
_entity_poly.entity_id
_entity_poly.type
_entity_poly.pdbx_seq_one_letter_code
_entity_poly.pdbx_strand_id
1 'polypeptide(L)'
;MVELNYQSGFGNQFESEAESGVLPVGQNSPQKVKGGLYTEQLTGTAFTAPRSSMQRSWMYRIRPSVQHMTNLEPTDPGLIRTGPDIQGAPTATQLRWDPFPSISADATWLTGLATVATNGNSELQTGGAVHHFVASKSMVDTVFVNTDGELMLAPYFGRLLLRTEMGYLELAPGQIAVVPRGIKFSVDLVDEVARGYVCENYGANFRLPEHGAARNRCKRSTQRFRVPGCQV
;
A
#
# COMPACT_ATOMS: atom_id res chain seq x y z
N MET A 1 -13.64 -5.95 -18.75
CA MET A 1 -13.18 -5.91 -17.32
C MET A 1 -13.09 -7.35 -16.85
N VAL A 2 -11.97 -7.72 -16.26
CA VAL A 2 -11.85 -9.04 -15.60
C VAL A 2 -12.60 -8.97 -14.29
N GLU A 3 -13.54 -9.87 -14.05
CA GLU A 3 -14.25 -9.95 -12.78
C GLU A 3 -13.28 -10.36 -11.68
N LEU A 4 -13.05 -9.47 -10.70
CA LEU A 4 -12.15 -9.72 -9.59
C LEU A 4 -12.91 -10.44 -8.46
N ASN A 5 -12.45 -11.63 -8.07
CA ASN A 5 -12.94 -12.34 -6.90
C ASN A 5 -12.03 -12.06 -5.71
N TYR A 6 -12.59 -11.56 -4.64
CA TYR A 6 -11.83 -11.17 -3.46
C TYR A 6 -11.90 -12.22 -2.36
N GLN A 7 -10.79 -12.42 -1.65
CA GLN A 7 -10.76 -13.27 -0.46
C GLN A 7 -11.07 -12.46 0.80
N SER A 8 -11.79 -13.04 1.75
CA SER A 8 -12.00 -12.39 3.04
C SER A 8 -10.73 -12.47 3.88
N GLY A 9 -10.18 -11.31 4.27
CA GLY A 9 -8.93 -11.22 5.03
C GLY A 9 -9.10 -10.89 6.51
N PHE A 10 -10.31 -10.57 6.97
CA PHE A 10 -10.52 -10.12 8.34
C PHE A 10 -10.49 -11.26 9.35
N GLY A 11 -9.55 -11.15 10.32
CA GLY A 11 -9.43 -12.12 11.40
C GLY A 11 -8.96 -13.49 10.96
N ASN A 12 -8.56 -13.65 9.72
CA ASN A 12 -8.07 -14.90 9.16
C ASN A 12 -6.57 -14.81 8.88
N GLN A 13 -5.88 -15.87 9.17
CA GLN A 13 -4.64 -16.18 8.48
C GLN A 13 -5.06 -16.75 7.12
N PHE A 14 -4.77 -16.04 6.05
CA PHE A 14 -5.03 -16.53 4.71
C PHE A 14 -3.74 -16.61 3.92
N GLU A 15 -3.70 -17.59 3.06
CA GLU A 15 -2.63 -17.83 2.11
C GLU A 15 -3.22 -17.64 0.72
N SER A 16 -2.47 -17.00 -0.18
CA SER A 16 -2.82 -16.94 -1.59
C SER A 16 -1.71 -17.58 -2.40
N GLU A 17 -2.09 -18.49 -3.27
CA GLU A 17 -1.18 -19.26 -4.11
C GLU A 17 -1.42 -18.94 -5.57
N ALA A 18 -0.33 -18.74 -6.35
CA ALA A 18 -0.41 -18.71 -7.81
C ALA A 18 -0.71 -20.11 -8.38
N GLU A 19 -0.14 -21.14 -7.74
CA GLU A 19 -0.42 -22.54 -8.02
C GLU A 19 -0.85 -23.24 -6.75
N SER A 20 -1.88 -24.08 -6.84
CA SER A 20 -2.43 -24.79 -5.69
C SER A 20 -1.43 -25.78 -5.09
N GLY A 21 -1.28 -25.74 -3.77
CA GLY A 21 -0.44 -26.66 -3.01
C GLY A 21 1.06 -26.36 -3.03
N VAL A 22 1.47 -25.19 -3.51
CA VAL A 22 2.87 -24.75 -3.52
C VAL A 22 3.28 -24.22 -2.16
N LEU A 23 2.39 -23.50 -1.47
CA LEU A 23 2.68 -22.98 -0.15
C LEU A 23 2.60 -24.06 0.93
N PRO A 24 3.52 -24.02 1.91
CA PRO A 24 3.48 -24.95 3.04
C PRO A 24 2.35 -24.60 3.98
N VAL A 25 1.55 -25.59 4.33
CA VAL A 25 0.43 -25.45 5.27
C VAL A 25 0.94 -25.50 6.71
N GLY A 26 0.52 -24.52 7.52
CA GLY A 26 0.77 -24.53 8.97
C GLY A 26 2.20 -24.22 9.41
N GLN A 27 3.04 -23.69 8.53
CA GLN A 27 4.41 -23.31 8.84
C GLN A 27 4.65 -21.81 8.68
N ASN A 28 5.17 -21.16 9.71
CA ASN A 28 5.48 -19.72 9.68
C ASN A 28 6.78 -19.39 8.93
N SER A 29 7.66 -20.35 8.75
CA SER A 29 8.94 -20.18 8.06
C SER A 29 9.48 -21.55 7.67
N PRO A 30 9.09 -22.09 6.53
CA PRO A 30 9.53 -23.41 6.11
C PRO A 30 11.02 -23.41 5.76
N GLN A 31 11.72 -24.41 6.23
CA GLN A 31 13.13 -24.62 5.92
C GLN A 31 13.34 -25.08 4.46
N LYS A 32 12.33 -25.73 3.89
CA LYS A 32 12.33 -26.19 2.50
C LYS A 32 11.00 -25.85 1.87
N VAL A 33 11.03 -25.00 0.86
CA VAL A 33 9.86 -24.61 0.08
C VAL A 33 9.83 -25.44 -1.20
N LYS A 34 8.65 -25.92 -1.58
CA LYS A 34 8.47 -26.61 -2.85
C LYS A 34 8.87 -25.71 -4.02
N GLY A 35 9.38 -26.31 -5.10
CA GLY A 35 9.73 -25.58 -6.31
C GLY A 35 10.97 -24.68 -6.21
N GLY A 36 11.74 -24.76 -5.12
CA GLY A 36 12.94 -23.93 -4.95
C GLY A 36 12.65 -22.42 -4.82
N LEU A 37 11.44 -22.07 -4.33
CA LEU A 37 11.05 -20.67 -4.16
C LEU A 37 11.91 -19.98 -3.09
N TYR A 38 12.18 -18.70 -3.28
CA TYR A 38 12.84 -17.86 -2.30
C TYR A 38 11.81 -17.30 -1.32
N THR A 39 12.07 -17.50 -0.03
CA THR A 39 11.24 -17.00 1.07
C THR A 39 11.76 -15.65 1.52
N GLU A 40 10.94 -14.62 1.44
CA GLU A 40 11.27 -13.26 1.85
C GLU A 40 10.24 -12.71 2.83
N GLN A 41 10.71 -12.14 3.94
CA GLN A 41 9.85 -11.41 4.86
C GLN A 41 9.74 -9.96 4.38
N LEU A 42 8.53 -9.52 4.09
CA LEU A 42 8.27 -8.15 3.60
C LEU A 42 8.04 -7.17 4.74
N THR A 43 7.29 -7.59 5.74
CA THR A 43 6.87 -6.72 6.83
C THR A 43 7.19 -7.32 8.18
N GLY A 44 7.33 -6.44 9.15
CA GLY A 44 7.61 -6.83 10.52
C GLY A 44 9.11 -6.95 10.78
N THR A 45 9.50 -6.52 11.95
CA THR A 45 10.81 -6.75 12.52
C THR A 45 10.69 -7.94 13.47
N ALA A 46 11.44 -8.99 13.18
CA ALA A 46 11.60 -10.09 14.13
C ALA A 46 12.07 -9.51 15.45
N PHE A 47 11.54 -9.97 16.56
CA PHE A 47 11.97 -9.65 17.93
C PHE A 47 11.59 -8.28 18.50
N THR A 48 10.89 -7.43 17.77
CA THR A 48 10.54 -6.07 18.25
C THR A 48 9.09 -5.94 18.71
N ALA A 49 8.25 -6.95 18.47
CA ALA A 49 6.86 -6.97 18.94
C ALA A 49 6.52 -8.30 19.61
N PRO A 50 5.60 -8.31 20.57
CA PRO A 50 5.07 -9.55 21.15
C PRO A 50 4.48 -10.45 20.07
N ARG A 51 4.64 -11.76 20.21
CA ARG A 51 4.15 -12.73 19.23
C ARG A 51 2.67 -12.57 18.89
N SER A 52 1.86 -12.23 19.88
CA SER A 52 0.41 -12.01 19.72
C SER A 52 0.05 -10.78 18.87
N SER A 53 0.96 -9.82 18.74
CA SER A 53 0.74 -8.59 17.96
C SER A 53 1.65 -8.51 16.72
N MET A 54 2.47 -9.52 16.48
CA MET A 54 3.38 -9.53 15.35
C MET A 54 2.64 -9.94 14.08
N GLN A 55 2.53 -9.00 13.16
CA GLN A 55 2.01 -9.25 11.83
C GLN A 55 3.18 -9.32 10.85
N ARG A 56 3.38 -10.49 10.27
CA ARG A 56 4.43 -10.74 9.28
C ARG A 56 3.79 -11.14 7.98
N SER A 57 4.26 -10.54 6.88
CA SER A 57 3.94 -10.96 5.52
C SER A 57 5.15 -11.62 4.91
N TRP A 58 4.97 -12.82 4.41
CA TRP A 58 6.00 -13.60 3.72
C TRP A 58 5.62 -13.71 2.25
N MET A 59 6.62 -13.51 1.39
CA MET A 59 6.50 -13.77 -0.04
C MET A 59 7.37 -14.95 -0.43
N TYR A 60 6.83 -15.83 -1.22
CA TYR A 60 7.52 -16.96 -1.81
C TYR A 60 7.71 -16.65 -3.30
N ARG A 61 8.95 -16.34 -3.69
CA ARG A 61 9.25 -15.81 -5.01
C ARG A 61 10.04 -16.80 -5.84
N ILE A 62 9.79 -16.84 -7.14
CA ILE A 62 10.61 -17.57 -8.11
C ILE A 62 12.00 -16.93 -8.20
N ARG A 63 12.06 -15.60 -8.19
CA ARG A 63 13.30 -14.82 -8.17
C ARG A 63 13.36 -13.98 -6.89
N PRO A 64 14.51 -13.94 -6.19
CA PRO A 64 14.65 -13.09 -5.02
C PRO A 64 14.51 -11.61 -5.39
N SER A 65 14.05 -10.78 -4.46
CA SER A 65 13.79 -9.35 -4.70
C SER A 65 15.04 -8.60 -5.15
N VAL A 66 16.22 -8.99 -4.71
CA VAL A 66 17.48 -8.38 -5.14
C VAL A 66 17.74 -8.53 -6.65
N GLN A 67 17.15 -9.53 -7.30
CA GLN A 67 17.24 -9.69 -8.76
C GLN A 67 16.20 -8.85 -9.52
N HIS A 68 15.20 -8.31 -8.82
CA HIS A 68 14.19 -7.44 -9.42
C HIS A 68 14.64 -5.98 -9.49
N MET A 69 15.70 -5.63 -8.78
CA MET A 69 16.11 -4.24 -8.55
C MET A 69 17.23 -3.76 -9.47
N THR A 70 17.39 -4.33 -10.64
CA THR A 70 18.49 -3.97 -11.54
C THR A 70 18.39 -2.55 -12.10
N ASN A 71 17.24 -1.90 -12.03
CA ASN A 71 16.99 -0.60 -12.65
C ASN A 71 16.16 0.33 -11.75
N LEU A 72 16.55 0.48 -10.49
CA LEU A 72 15.99 1.54 -9.66
C LEU A 72 16.68 2.86 -10.02
N GLU A 73 15.97 3.72 -10.72
CA GLU A 73 16.41 5.07 -11.00
C GLU A 73 15.94 6.02 -9.90
N PRO A 74 16.83 6.88 -9.38
CA PRO A 74 16.41 7.96 -8.52
C PRO A 74 15.41 8.84 -9.26
N THR A 75 14.21 8.92 -8.74
CA THR A 75 13.15 9.78 -9.30
C THR A 75 13.04 11.02 -8.44
N ASP A 76 12.85 12.17 -9.06
CA ASP A 76 12.51 13.39 -8.34
C ASP A 76 11.26 13.15 -7.48
N PRO A 77 11.34 13.28 -6.16
CA PRO A 77 10.19 13.08 -5.29
C PRO A 77 9.07 14.12 -5.51
N GLY A 78 9.33 15.16 -6.30
CA GLY A 78 8.35 16.20 -6.56
C GLY A 78 7.86 16.86 -5.28
N LEU A 79 6.56 16.73 -5.00
CA LEU A 79 5.92 17.29 -3.81
C LEU A 79 5.80 16.29 -2.64
N ILE A 80 6.42 15.12 -2.73
CA ILE A 80 6.42 14.13 -1.65
C ILE A 80 7.44 14.53 -0.58
N ARG A 81 7.04 14.46 0.68
CA ARG A 81 7.88 14.68 1.86
C ARG A 81 7.71 13.53 2.84
N THR A 82 8.80 13.08 3.44
CA THR A 82 8.83 11.94 4.40
C THR A 82 9.04 12.38 5.85
N GLY A 83 9.04 13.67 6.09
CA GLY A 83 9.21 14.23 7.44
C GLY A 83 8.83 15.70 7.45
N PRO A 84 8.77 16.32 8.63
CA PRO A 84 8.45 17.73 8.76
C PRO A 84 9.51 18.57 8.03
N ASP A 85 9.10 19.22 6.97
CA ASP A 85 9.87 20.24 6.30
C ASP A 85 9.32 21.62 6.76
N ILE A 86 9.94 22.15 7.81
CA ILE A 86 9.53 23.44 8.37
C ILE A 86 10.11 24.54 7.48
N GLN A 87 9.31 24.98 6.52
CA GLN A 87 9.63 26.16 5.73
C GLN A 87 9.03 27.41 6.41
N GLY A 88 9.90 28.26 6.92
CA GLY A 88 9.55 29.51 7.56
C GLY A 88 9.47 29.46 9.09
N ALA A 89 9.22 30.62 9.69
CA ALA A 89 9.10 30.74 11.13
C ALA A 89 7.77 30.12 11.65
N PRO A 90 7.78 29.41 12.77
CA PRO A 90 6.55 28.95 13.40
C PRO A 90 5.61 30.12 13.67
N THR A 91 4.33 29.95 13.38
CA THR A 91 3.31 30.96 13.65
C THR A 91 2.20 30.38 14.50
N ALA A 92 1.70 31.18 15.46
CA ALA A 92 0.51 30.85 16.23
C ALA A 92 -0.79 31.28 15.52
N THR A 93 -0.67 31.90 14.35
CA THR A 93 -1.83 32.31 13.55
C THR A 93 -2.53 31.11 12.96
N GLN A 94 -3.85 31.13 12.99
CA GLN A 94 -4.66 30.13 12.32
C GLN A 94 -4.36 30.12 10.82
N LEU A 95 -3.96 28.96 10.28
CA LEU A 95 -3.63 28.78 8.90
C LEU A 95 -4.78 28.09 8.15
N ARG A 96 -4.89 28.41 6.87
CA ARG A 96 -5.81 27.77 5.93
C ARG A 96 -5.07 27.56 4.62
N TRP A 97 -5.23 26.37 4.05
CA TRP A 97 -4.65 26.04 2.75
C TRP A 97 -5.70 26.16 1.67
N ASP A 98 -5.29 26.69 0.54
CA ASP A 98 -6.09 26.65 -0.67
C ASP A 98 -6.19 25.21 -1.20
N PRO A 99 -7.23 24.87 -1.97
CA PRO A 99 -7.29 23.60 -2.68
C PRO A 99 -6.04 23.38 -3.54
N PHE A 100 -5.62 22.12 -3.66
CA PHE A 100 -4.50 21.81 -4.56
C PHE A 100 -4.75 22.34 -5.96
N PRO A 101 -3.74 22.94 -6.61
CA PRO A 101 -3.89 23.44 -7.96
C PRO A 101 -4.32 22.33 -8.92
N SER A 102 -5.00 22.71 -9.97
CA SER A 102 -5.37 21.78 -11.04
C SER A 102 -4.11 21.16 -11.63
N ILE A 103 -4.18 19.85 -11.86
CA ILE A 103 -3.05 19.02 -12.16
C ILE A 103 -2.62 19.17 -13.60
N SER A 104 -1.33 18.87 -13.81
CA SER A 104 -0.79 18.57 -15.12
C SER A 104 -1.67 17.52 -15.84
N ALA A 105 -1.96 17.75 -17.12
CA ALA A 105 -2.78 16.84 -17.92
C ALA A 105 -2.20 15.42 -18.05
N ASP A 106 -0.98 15.19 -17.58
CA ASP A 106 -0.23 13.93 -17.71
C ASP A 106 0.26 13.38 -16.36
N ALA A 107 -0.41 13.70 -15.26
CA ALA A 107 -0.01 13.24 -13.93
C ALA A 107 -0.40 11.76 -13.72
N THR A 108 0.59 10.92 -13.45
CA THR A 108 0.35 9.57 -12.91
C THR A 108 0.01 9.68 -11.42
N TRP A 109 -0.43 8.56 -10.81
CA TRP A 109 -0.67 8.54 -9.37
C TRP A 109 0.58 8.99 -8.58
N LEU A 110 1.78 8.56 -8.99
CA LEU A 110 3.03 8.91 -8.32
C LEU A 110 3.42 10.38 -8.53
N THR A 111 3.39 10.86 -9.75
CA THR A 111 3.78 12.25 -10.07
C THR A 111 2.74 13.28 -9.63
N GLY A 112 1.50 12.86 -9.43
CA GLY A 112 0.43 13.69 -8.91
C GLY A 112 0.23 13.62 -7.40
N LEU A 113 1.15 12.95 -6.68
CA LEU A 113 1.14 12.83 -5.23
C LEU A 113 1.80 14.03 -4.57
N ALA A 114 1.13 14.66 -3.63
CA ALA A 114 1.65 15.79 -2.86
C ALA A 114 1.40 15.61 -1.37
N THR A 115 2.41 15.85 -0.55
CA THR A 115 2.30 15.78 0.91
C THR A 115 1.56 17.00 1.45
N VAL A 116 0.52 16.75 2.21
CA VAL A 116 -0.32 17.77 2.87
C VAL A 116 0.17 18.06 4.28
N ALA A 117 0.48 17.00 5.00
CA ALA A 117 0.89 17.08 6.40
C ALA A 117 1.80 15.91 6.76
N THR A 118 2.73 16.16 7.67
CA THR A 118 3.63 15.15 8.24
C THR A 118 3.72 15.29 9.75
N ASN A 119 3.95 14.18 10.44
CA ASN A 119 4.25 14.13 11.85
C ASN A 119 5.24 12.99 12.11
N GLY A 120 6.32 13.27 12.80
CA GLY A 120 7.42 12.33 12.93
C GLY A 120 8.24 12.17 11.66
N ASN A 121 8.97 11.09 11.51
CA ASN A 121 9.73 10.80 10.31
C ASN A 121 9.93 9.28 10.12
N SER A 122 10.28 8.90 8.89
CA SER A 122 10.52 7.51 8.51
C SER A 122 11.77 6.92 9.17
N GLU A 123 12.80 7.70 9.43
CA GLU A 123 14.06 7.23 10.05
C GLU A 123 13.85 6.75 11.49
N LEU A 124 13.03 7.47 12.24
CA LEU A 124 12.66 7.10 13.61
C LEU A 124 11.53 6.06 13.65
N GLN A 125 10.95 5.72 12.51
CA GLN A 125 9.79 4.82 12.39
C GLN A 125 8.62 5.22 13.32
N THR A 126 8.37 6.51 13.42
CA THR A 126 7.29 7.08 14.23
C THR A 126 6.54 8.15 13.48
N GLY A 127 5.23 8.18 13.68
CA GLY A 127 4.37 9.16 13.03
C GLY A 127 3.89 8.71 11.65
N GLY A 128 3.59 9.67 10.81
CA GLY A 128 3.07 9.40 9.49
C GLY A 128 2.95 10.65 8.64
N ALA A 129 2.49 10.47 7.42
CA ALA A 129 2.20 11.53 6.48
C ALA A 129 0.80 11.39 5.89
N VAL A 130 0.24 12.50 5.48
CA VAL A 130 -0.97 12.56 4.68
C VAL A 130 -0.63 13.20 3.35
N HIS A 131 -0.93 12.50 2.29
CA HIS A 131 -0.74 12.97 0.94
C HIS A 131 -2.09 13.11 0.25
N HIS A 132 -2.15 14.00 -0.71
CA HIS A 132 -3.24 14.09 -1.66
C HIS A 132 -2.71 13.68 -3.03
N PHE A 133 -3.49 12.90 -3.76
CA PHE A 133 -3.13 12.55 -5.13
C PHE A 133 -4.20 13.00 -6.12
N VAL A 134 -3.73 13.29 -7.30
CA VAL A 134 -4.58 13.47 -8.45
C VAL A 134 -3.88 12.89 -9.66
N ALA A 135 -4.54 11.97 -10.31
CA ALA A 135 -4.01 11.25 -11.44
C ALA A 135 -4.93 11.36 -12.65
N SER A 136 -4.34 11.64 -13.80
CA SER A 136 -5.01 11.70 -15.10
C SER A 136 -4.40 10.68 -16.09
N LYS A 137 -3.39 9.91 -15.65
CA LYS A 137 -2.71 8.91 -16.45
C LYS A 137 -2.36 7.69 -15.62
N SER A 138 -2.52 6.53 -16.20
CA SER A 138 -2.07 5.26 -15.60
C SER A 138 -0.55 5.17 -15.56
N MET A 139 -0.02 4.43 -14.60
CA MET A 139 1.41 4.10 -14.54
C MET A 139 1.70 2.99 -15.54
N VAL A 140 2.50 3.29 -16.57
CA VAL A 140 2.91 2.34 -17.61
C VAL A 140 4.38 1.99 -17.39
N ASP A 141 4.69 0.70 -17.35
CA ASP A 141 6.06 0.16 -17.17
C ASP A 141 6.79 0.73 -15.94
N THR A 142 6.02 1.20 -14.97
CA THR A 142 6.53 1.80 -13.74
C THR A 142 5.86 1.15 -12.54
N VAL A 143 6.66 0.81 -11.54
CA VAL A 143 6.18 0.34 -10.25
C VAL A 143 6.73 1.23 -9.14
N PHE A 144 5.96 1.36 -8.08
CA PHE A 144 6.35 2.07 -6.88
C PHE A 144 6.44 1.08 -5.72
N VAL A 145 7.38 1.31 -4.83
CA VAL A 145 7.50 0.59 -3.57
C VAL A 145 7.75 1.60 -2.46
N ASN A 146 6.97 1.51 -1.39
CA ASN A 146 7.24 2.26 -0.17
C ASN A 146 7.98 1.37 0.83
N THR A 147 9.19 1.78 1.18
CA THR A 147 10.02 1.10 2.18
C THR A 147 9.96 1.77 3.54
N ASP A 148 9.40 2.97 3.63
CA ASP A 148 9.32 3.77 4.84
C ASP A 148 8.12 3.39 5.70
N GLY A 149 6.98 3.15 5.08
CA GLY A 149 5.75 2.91 5.80
C GLY A 149 4.70 2.11 5.03
N GLU A 150 3.58 1.84 5.69
CA GLU A 150 2.38 1.33 5.03
C GLU A 150 1.58 2.48 4.43
N LEU A 151 0.95 2.23 3.31
CA LEU A 151 0.09 3.19 2.63
C LEU A 151 -1.38 2.79 2.73
N MET A 152 -2.22 3.71 3.15
CA MET A 152 -3.67 3.58 3.10
C MET A 152 -4.20 4.55 2.03
N LEU A 153 -4.74 3.99 0.95
CA LEU A 153 -5.28 4.73 -0.19
C LEU A 153 -6.81 4.88 -0.03
N ALA A 154 -7.30 6.10 -0.19
CA ALA A 154 -8.72 6.44 -0.06
C ALA A 154 -9.15 7.39 -1.19
N PRO A 155 -9.56 6.88 -2.36
CA PRO A 155 -10.09 7.72 -3.42
C PRO A 155 -11.44 8.30 -3.03
N TYR A 156 -11.68 9.56 -3.37
CA TYR A 156 -12.98 10.19 -3.23
C TYR A 156 -13.60 10.53 -4.60
N PHE A 157 -12.83 10.45 -5.67
CA PHE A 157 -13.27 10.65 -7.05
C PHE A 157 -12.50 9.74 -8.00
N GLY A 158 -13.21 9.08 -8.92
CA GLY A 158 -12.65 8.14 -9.87
C GLY A 158 -12.21 6.82 -9.23
N ARG A 159 -12.09 5.79 -10.05
CA ARG A 159 -11.70 4.44 -9.63
C ARG A 159 -10.26 4.15 -10.02
N LEU A 160 -9.58 3.41 -9.17
CA LEU A 160 -8.21 2.93 -9.37
C LEU A 160 -8.19 1.41 -9.48
N LEU A 161 -7.27 0.90 -10.27
CA LEU A 161 -6.87 -0.50 -10.25
C LEU A 161 -5.42 -0.57 -9.77
N LEU A 162 -5.21 -1.09 -8.58
CA LEU A 162 -3.88 -1.34 -8.05
C LEU A 162 -3.43 -2.72 -8.51
N ARG A 163 -2.34 -2.76 -9.28
CA ARG A 163 -1.65 -4.00 -9.66
C ARG A 163 -0.51 -4.21 -8.68
N THR A 164 -0.67 -5.14 -7.76
CA THR A 164 0.32 -5.46 -6.74
C THR A 164 0.97 -6.82 -7.01
N GLU A 165 2.10 -7.08 -6.35
CA GLU A 165 2.74 -8.40 -6.37
C GLU A 165 1.84 -9.52 -5.80
N MET A 166 0.82 -9.16 -5.03
CA MET A 166 -0.12 -10.09 -4.39
C MET A 166 -1.46 -10.20 -5.12
N GLY A 167 -1.63 -9.49 -6.23
CA GLY A 167 -2.87 -9.49 -7.01
C GLY A 167 -3.40 -8.09 -7.28
N TYR A 168 -4.62 -8.02 -7.79
CA TYR A 168 -5.26 -6.79 -8.20
C TYR A 168 -6.32 -6.35 -7.21
N LEU A 169 -6.38 -5.03 -6.98
CA LEU A 169 -7.41 -4.39 -6.18
C LEU A 169 -8.05 -3.27 -6.99
N GLU A 170 -9.34 -3.38 -7.28
CA GLU A 170 -10.12 -2.25 -7.76
C GLU A 170 -10.61 -1.45 -6.56
N LEU A 171 -10.41 -0.17 -6.60
CA LEU A 171 -10.70 0.75 -5.50
C LEU A 171 -11.57 1.88 -6.00
N ALA A 172 -12.81 1.89 -5.57
CA ALA A 172 -13.80 2.92 -5.88
C ALA A 172 -13.91 3.97 -4.76
N PRO A 173 -14.47 5.16 -5.06
CA PRO A 173 -14.78 6.15 -4.03
C PRO A 173 -15.56 5.56 -2.85
N GLY A 174 -15.12 5.89 -1.63
CA GLY A 174 -15.68 5.33 -0.40
C GLY A 174 -15.11 3.99 0.05
N GLN A 175 -14.18 3.44 -0.71
CA GLN A 175 -13.41 2.25 -0.35
C GLN A 175 -12.00 2.65 0.09
N ILE A 176 -11.36 1.79 0.89
CA ILE A 176 -10.02 1.99 1.42
C ILE A 176 -9.19 0.74 1.11
N ALA A 177 -7.99 0.93 0.58
CA ALA A 177 -7.00 -0.12 0.44
C ALA A 177 -5.78 0.18 1.31
N VAL A 178 -5.22 -0.85 1.92
CA VAL A 178 -3.94 -0.77 2.62
C VAL A 178 -2.93 -1.59 1.86
N VAL A 179 -1.83 -0.94 1.47
CA VAL A 179 -0.67 -1.59 0.85
C VAL A 179 0.45 -1.65 1.89
N PRO A 180 0.83 -2.84 2.35
CA PRO A 180 1.89 -3.00 3.32
C PRO A 180 3.25 -2.49 2.80
N ARG A 181 4.12 -2.12 3.72
CA ARG A 181 5.51 -1.76 3.43
C ARG A 181 6.20 -2.84 2.61
N GLY A 182 6.96 -2.44 1.60
CA GLY A 182 7.78 -3.33 0.79
C GLY A 182 7.03 -4.02 -0.38
N ILE A 183 5.71 -3.86 -0.49
CA ILE A 183 4.94 -4.37 -1.63
C ILE A 183 5.12 -3.44 -2.83
N LYS A 184 5.56 -4.00 -3.94
CA LYS A 184 5.61 -3.29 -5.22
C LYS A 184 4.22 -3.23 -5.84
N PHE A 185 3.84 -2.08 -6.32
CA PHE A 185 2.56 -1.91 -6.99
C PHE A 185 2.61 -0.82 -8.06
N SER A 186 1.64 -0.87 -8.95
CA SER A 186 1.39 0.13 -9.98
C SER A 186 -0.08 0.51 -9.92
N VAL A 187 -0.40 1.73 -10.30
CA VAL A 187 -1.76 2.27 -10.26
C VAL A 187 -2.24 2.59 -11.66
N ASP A 188 -3.29 1.90 -12.08
CA ASP A 188 -4.01 2.21 -13.31
C ASP A 188 -5.28 2.99 -12.99
N LEU A 189 -5.66 3.86 -13.89
CA LEU A 189 -6.96 4.53 -13.85
C LEU A 189 -8.00 3.66 -14.53
N VAL A 190 -9.13 3.46 -13.87
CA VAL A 190 -10.32 2.83 -14.48
C VAL A 190 -11.19 3.90 -15.14
N ASP A 191 -11.22 5.08 -14.54
CA ASP A 191 -11.89 6.28 -15.06
C ASP A 191 -10.82 7.27 -15.60
N GLU A 192 -11.22 8.33 -16.27
CA GLU A 192 -10.28 9.30 -16.88
C GLU A 192 -9.39 10.03 -15.86
N VAL A 193 -9.95 10.32 -14.69
CA VAL A 193 -9.27 11.04 -13.60
C VAL A 193 -9.62 10.40 -12.26
N ALA A 194 -8.64 10.30 -11.38
CA ALA A 194 -8.88 9.90 -10.01
C ALA A 194 -8.22 10.87 -9.03
N ARG A 195 -8.89 11.07 -7.88
CA ARG A 195 -8.43 11.93 -6.78
C ARG A 195 -8.69 11.26 -5.46
N GLY A 196 -7.78 11.47 -4.52
CA GLY A 196 -7.93 10.88 -3.20
C GLY A 196 -6.83 11.28 -2.24
N TYR A 197 -6.90 10.65 -1.08
CA TYR A 197 -5.89 10.78 -0.04
C TYR A 197 -5.10 9.50 0.11
N VAL A 198 -3.86 9.65 0.53
CA VAL A 198 -3.00 8.56 0.97
C VAL A 198 -2.53 8.90 2.37
N CYS A 199 -2.77 8.01 3.31
CA CYS A 199 -2.17 8.10 4.64
C CYS A 199 -1.00 7.12 4.70
N GLU A 200 0.15 7.62 5.08
CA GLU A 200 1.36 6.84 5.30
C GLU A 200 1.63 6.69 6.79
N ASN A 201 1.92 5.48 7.23
CA ASN A 201 2.25 5.20 8.62
C ASN A 201 3.67 4.63 8.71
N TYR A 202 4.57 5.36 9.35
CA TYR A 202 5.99 4.99 9.44
C TYR A 202 6.29 3.91 10.49
N GLY A 203 5.41 3.76 11.45
CA GLY A 203 5.65 2.89 12.59
C GLY A 203 5.05 1.49 12.45
N ALA A 204 4.09 1.21 13.32
CA ALA A 204 3.38 -0.06 13.34
C ALA A 204 2.40 -0.19 12.17
N ASN A 205 2.01 -1.43 11.87
CA ASN A 205 1.01 -1.70 10.84
C ASN A 205 -0.35 -1.06 11.18
N PHE A 206 -1.10 -0.67 10.15
CA PHE A 206 -2.49 -0.26 10.30
C PHE A 206 -3.30 -1.37 10.97
N ARG A 207 -4.13 -0.98 11.91
CA ARG A 207 -5.04 -1.89 12.62
C ARG A 207 -6.47 -1.43 12.42
N LEU A 208 -7.36 -2.40 12.28
CA LEU A 208 -8.77 -2.10 12.35
C LEU A 208 -9.12 -1.60 13.76
N PRO A 209 -10.02 -0.62 13.87
CA PRO A 209 -10.49 -0.16 15.18
C PRO A 209 -11.04 -1.32 15.99
N GLU A 210 -10.67 -1.40 17.26
CA GLU A 210 -11.29 -2.32 18.19
C GLU A 210 -12.79 -2.03 18.32
N HIS A 211 -13.55 -3.05 18.62
CA HIS A 211 -15.01 -3.02 18.58
C HIS A 211 -15.58 -1.96 19.54
N GLY A 212 -15.97 -0.81 19.00
CA GLY A 212 -16.81 0.18 19.65
C GLY A 212 -18.24 0.17 19.09
N ALA A 213 -18.98 1.25 19.29
CA ALA A 213 -20.36 1.41 18.80
C ALA A 213 -20.53 1.21 17.27
N ALA A 214 -19.44 1.21 16.51
CA ALA A 214 -19.43 0.97 15.05
C ALA A 214 -19.47 -0.52 14.65
N ARG A 215 -19.46 -1.45 15.60
CA ARG A 215 -19.39 -2.91 15.37
C ARG A 215 -20.39 -3.44 14.34
N ASN A 216 -21.55 -2.83 14.24
CA ASN A 216 -22.61 -3.28 13.34
C ASN A 216 -22.51 -2.73 11.91
N ARG A 217 -21.74 -1.67 11.67
CA ARG A 217 -21.57 -1.07 10.33
C ARG A 217 -20.41 -1.68 9.55
N CYS A 218 -19.32 -2.05 10.22
CA CYS A 218 -18.14 -2.64 9.58
C CYS A 218 -18.34 -4.08 9.07
N LYS A 219 -19.40 -4.77 9.46
CA LYS A 219 -19.67 -6.14 8.99
C LYS A 219 -20.05 -6.23 7.50
N ARG A 220 -20.33 -5.11 6.83
CA ARG A 220 -20.81 -5.11 5.43
C ARG A 220 -19.78 -4.75 4.37
N SER A 221 -18.60 -4.25 4.73
CA SER A 221 -17.56 -3.88 3.75
C SER A 221 -16.26 -4.63 3.99
N THR A 222 -16.32 -5.94 4.00
CA THR A 222 -15.10 -6.75 3.91
C THR A 222 -14.58 -6.69 2.50
N GLN A 223 -13.60 -5.86 2.25
CA GLN A 223 -12.87 -5.91 1.00
C GLN A 223 -11.91 -7.08 1.00
N ARG A 224 -11.81 -7.70 -0.14
CA ARG A 224 -11.26 -9.02 -0.38
C ARG A 224 -10.08 -8.87 -1.35
N PHE A 225 -8.95 -9.48 -1.08
CA PHE A 225 -7.84 -9.59 -2.02
C PHE A 225 -8.08 -10.69 -3.06
N ARG A 226 -7.69 -10.44 -4.30
CA ARG A 226 -7.71 -11.46 -5.36
C ARG A 226 -6.33 -11.69 -5.95
N VAL A 227 -6.01 -12.95 -6.13
CA VAL A 227 -4.92 -13.41 -7.00
C VAL A 227 -5.53 -13.74 -8.36
N PRO A 228 -5.09 -13.12 -9.46
CA PRO A 228 -5.42 -13.62 -10.78
C PRO A 228 -4.71 -14.98 -10.94
N GLY A 229 -5.44 -15.99 -11.40
CA GLY A 229 -4.80 -17.21 -11.87
C GLY A 229 -3.77 -16.86 -12.93
N CYS A 230 -2.52 -17.26 -12.75
CA CYS A 230 -1.56 -17.29 -13.84
C CYS A 230 -2.16 -18.18 -14.94
N GLN A 231 -2.56 -17.57 -16.05
CA GLN A 231 -2.65 -18.33 -17.28
C GLN A 231 -1.23 -18.38 -17.86
N VAL A 232 -0.70 -19.58 -17.90
CA VAL A 232 0.54 -19.93 -18.63
C VAL A 232 0.30 -19.71 -20.13
#